data_ca2f08ee741e161d229d62bd9bfb7c43
#
_entry.id   ca2f08ee741e161d229d62bd9bfb7c43
#
_cell.length_a   1.000
_cell.length_b   1.000
_cell.length_c   1.000
_cell.angle_alpha   90.00
_cell.angle_beta   90.00
_cell.angle_gamma   90.00
#
_symmetry.space_group_name_H-M   'P 1'
#
loop_
_entity.id
_entity.type
_entity.pdbx_description
1 polymer ?
#
loop_
_entity_poly.entity_id
_entity_poly.type
_entity_poly.pdbx_seq_one_letter_code
_entity_poly.pdbx_strand_id
1 'polypeptide(L)'
;MATSPASVSASVPDNTSPALKAYSFWRLFNLSLGFLGIQFGWAIQNSQMAPLLERLGSEPWITNVIACAGPITGILVQPIVGALSDQSTHPFGRRRPFILVGAILTALSLILMPNSPGLLVAAALLWILDASLNTTQGPYRAMVPDSVPSHQRATAYSLMSFTIGLGSVIAFGTGFAVPKLFQNLESSGFTFEPFLANDMQLSFYLAAVALLVAMTWTCYTNHEKAISKEEAPGNNTSLVQVFVDTFKSIKDMPDEAKKLCLTHSFTWFGWACLFYYFSLFVPHHIFNAPTPESPGYDEGVQWVSMCYLIMNLACLSSATAVTYFCNRGASRKVIHTLGLLCVGGALLSSMFVHSPMDLAVLMAFVGIGWSTTLSIPFALLAEHMPPGREGLLMGSFNMFIAAPQVLTSVIVGPTVKAMDNNVTVALMMGGVSMLIASLLLQRVKEEKHPLQQV
;
A
#
# COMPACT_ATOMS: atom_id res chain seq x y z
N MET A 1 43.37 -22.85 -54.53
CA MET A 1 43.59 -23.20 -53.13
C MET A 1 43.07 -22.02 -52.30
N ALA A 2 41.88 -22.17 -51.76
CA ALA A 2 41.24 -21.17 -50.91
C ALA A 2 41.20 -21.72 -49.50
N THR A 3 41.89 -21.02 -48.58
CA THR A 3 41.92 -21.35 -47.15
C THR A 3 40.74 -20.69 -46.46
N SER A 4 39.89 -21.51 -45.88
CA SER A 4 38.76 -21.14 -45.03
C SER A 4 39.24 -20.56 -43.71
N PRO A 5 38.67 -19.48 -43.16
CA PRO A 5 39.01 -19.02 -41.81
C PRO A 5 38.25 -19.84 -40.77
N ALA A 6 39.03 -20.35 -39.78
CA ALA A 6 38.54 -21.08 -38.63
C ALA A 6 37.58 -20.20 -37.79
N SER A 7 36.40 -20.71 -37.52
CA SER A 7 35.45 -20.13 -36.57
C SER A 7 36.00 -20.32 -35.15
N VAL A 8 36.42 -19.22 -34.51
CA VAL A 8 36.68 -19.18 -33.07
C VAL A 8 35.31 -19.07 -32.38
N SER A 9 34.82 -20.19 -31.87
CA SER A 9 33.72 -20.19 -30.93
C SER A 9 34.20 -19.63 -29.60
N ALA A 10 33.88 -18.36 -29.34
CA ALA A 10 34.04 -17.79 -28.01
C ALA A 10 33.04 -18.51 -27.08
N SER A 11 33.59 -19.39 -26.24
CA SER A 11 32.82 -19.97 -25.11
C SER A 11 32.46 -18.83 -24.16
N VAL A 12 31.16 -18.49 -24.12
CA VAL A 12 30.60 -17.64 -23.07
C VAL A 12 30.87 -18.35 -21.75
N PRO A 13 31.51 -17.72 -20.76
CA PRO A 13 31.69 -18.33 -19.46
C PRO A 13 30.34 -18.59 -18.84
N ASP A 14 30.08 -19.89 -18.63
CA ASP A 14 28.91 -20.39 -17.92
C ASP A 14 29.00 -19.98 -16.45
N ASN A 15 28.45 -18.82 -16.13
CA ASN A 15 28.42 -18.26 -14.78
C ASN A 15 27.32 -18.97 -14.01
N THR A 16 27.46 -20.28 -13.77
CA THR A 16 26.58 -21.10 -12.94
C THR A 16 26.78 -20.71 -11.48
N SER A 17 26.12 -19.59 -11.08
CA SER A 17 25.74 -19.43 -9.68
C SER A 17 24.97 -20.68 -9.26
N PRO A 18 25.29 -21.29 -8.10
CA PRO A 18 24.64 -22.52 -7.68
C PRO A 18 23.11 -22.34 -7.70
N ALA A 19 22.42 -23.13 -8.51
CA ALA A 19 20.98 -23.03 -8.69
C ALA A 19 20.29 -23.14 -7.32
N LEU A 20 19.56 -22.09 -6.94
CA LEU A 20 18.81 -22.07 -5.69
C LEU A 20 17.85 -23.27 -5.69
N LYS A 21 17.86 -24.05 -4.60
CA LYS A 21 16.93 -25.19 -4.46
C LYS A 21 15.48 -24.68 -4.48
N ALA A 22 14.62 -25.39 -5.21
CA ALA A 22 13.21 -25.08 -5.26
C ALA A 22 12.57 -25.09 -3.84
N TYR A 23 11.76 -24.09 -3.56
CA TYR A 23 11.04 -23.96 -2.29
C TYR A 23 9.76 -24.79 -2.35
N SER A 24 9.39 -25.43 -1.23
CA SER A 24 8.06 -26.02 -1.07
C SER A 24 7.00 -24.92 -1.01
N PHE A 25 5.75 -25.28 -1.34
CA PHE A 25 4.62 -24.35 -1.22
C PHE A 25 4.53 -23.69 0.17
N TRP A 26 4.67 -24.47 1.24
CA TRP A 26 4.62 -23.97 2.61
C TRP A 26 5.74 -23.00 2.94
N ARG A 27 6.93 -23.16 2.36
CA ARG A 27 8.02 -22.22 2.54
C ARG A 27 7.74 -20.89 1.84
N LEU A 28 7.19 -20.93 0.62
CA LEU A 28 6.75 -19.72 -0.10
C LEU A 28 5.61 -19.02 0.64
N PHE A 29 4.67 -19.79 1.18
CA PHE A 29 3.58 -19.25 1.99
C PHE A 29 4.09 -18.58 3.27
N ASN A 30 4.98 -19.23 4.04
CA ASN A 30 5.62 -18.64 5.22
C ASN A 30 6.42 -17.37 4.87
N LEU A 31 7.05 -17.33 3.70
CA LEU A 31 7.73 -16.13 3.22
C LEU A 31 6.74 -14.98 2.98
N SER A 32 5.48 -15.26 2.67
CA SER A 32 4.45 -14.26 2.37
C SER A 32 3.69 -13.76 3.60
N LEU A 33 3.70 -14.51 4.72
CA LEU A 33 2.86 -14.23 5.91
C LEU A 33 3.13 -12.87 6.56
N GLY A 34 4.35 -12.34 6.49
CA GLY A 34 4.66 -11.03 7.04
C GLY A 34 3.81 -9.91 6.42
N PHE A 35 3.44 -10.02 5.13
CA PHE A 35 2.54 -9.04 4.52
C PHE A 35 1.15 -9.04 5.11
N LEU A 36 0.65 -10.19 5.59
CA LEU A 36 -0.60 -10.24 6.35
C LEU A 36 -0.51 -9.35 7.60
N GLY A 37 0.60 -9.43 8.35
CA GLY A 37 0.82 -8.58 9.54
C GLY A 37 0.90 -7.09 9.21
N ILE A 38 1.56 -6.71 8.12
CA ILE A 38 1.64 -5.31 7.66
C ILE A 38 0.25 -4.72 7.43
N GLN A 39 -0.71 -5.52 6.94
CA GLN A 39 -2.06 -5.04 6.66
C GLN A 39 -2.80 -4.57 7.92
N PHE A 40 -2.48 -5.10 9.10
CA PHE A 40 -3.04 -4.59 10.36
C PHE A 40 -2.59 -3.15 10.63
N GLY A 41 -1.32 -2.83 10.35
CA GLY A 41 -0.83 -1.44 10.45
C GLY A 41 -1.58 -0.50 9.49
N TRP A 42 -1.73 -0.88 8.23
CA TRP A 42 -2.48 -0.10 7.25
C TRP A 42 -3.97 0.00 7.57
N ALA A 43 -4.58 -1.06 8.10
CA ALA A 43 -6.00 -1.05 8.48
C ALA A 43 -6.26 -0.04 9.61
N ILE A 44 -5.44 -0.04 10.67
CA ILE A 44 -5.52 0.93 11.75
C ILE A 44 -5.33 2.35 11.21
N GLN A 45 -4.32 2.56 10.36
CA GLN A 45 -4.05 3.87 9.78
C GLN A 45 -5.23 4.39 8.96
N ASN A 46 -5.86 3.56 8.15
CA ASN A 46 -6.97 3.97 7.29
C ASN A 46 -8.30 4.13 8.04
N SER A 47 -8.52 3.39 9.13
CA SER A 47 -9.82 3.39 9.83
C SER A 47 -9.83 4.17 11.14
N GLN A 48 -8.74 4.16 11.90
CA GLN A 48 -8.71 4.67 13.27
C GLN A 48 -7.84 5.91 13.46
N MET A 49 -6.90 6.17 12.53
CA MET A 49 -5.90 7.22 12.75
C MET A 49 -6.50 8.62 12.73
N ALA A 50 -7.28 8.97 11.70
CA ALA A 50 -7.89 10.28 11.62
C ALA A 50 -8.89 10.53 12.77
N PRO A 51 -9.77 9.58 13.14
CA PRO A 51 -10.59 9.69 14.35
C PRO A 51 -9.78 9.88 15.64
N LEU A 52 -8.64 9.18 15.80
CA LEU A 52 -7.76 9.39 16.95
C LEU A 52 -7.19 10.81 16.99
N LEU A 53 -6.68 11.31 15.86
CA LEU A 53 -6.15 12.67 15.77
C LEU A 53 -7.24 13.72 16.03
N GLU A 54 -8.46 13.49 15.57
CA GLU A 54 -9.61 14.36 15.82
C GLU A 54 -9.96 14.43 17.33
N ARG A 55 -9.95 13.27 18.03
CA ARG A 55 -10.11 13.21 19.50
C ARG A 55 -9.03 14.00 20.26
N LEU A 56 -7.85 14.14 19.66
CA LEU A 56 -6.74 14.94 20.20
C LEU A 56 -6.79 16.41 19.75
N GLY A 57 -7.89 16.85 19.14
CA GLY A 57 -8.14 18.22 18.73
C GLY A 57 -7.62 18.59 17.33
N SER A 58 -7.37 17.62 16.46
CA SER A 58 -6.99 17.90 15.08
C SER A 58 -8.20 18.26 14.24
N GLU A 59 -8.12 19.37 13.51
CA GLU A 59 -9.07 19.65 12.44
C GLU A 59 -8.79 18.76 11.21
N PRO A 60 -9.80 18.43 10.37
CA PRO A 60 -9.65 17.54 9.20
C PRO A 60 -8.52 17.94 8.25
N TRP A 61 -8.28 19.22 8.04
CA TRP A 61 -7.19 19.70 7.17
C TRP A 61 -5.81 19.48 7.81
N ILE A 62 -5.68 19.59 9.15
CA ILE A 62 -4.44 19.31 9.89
C ILE A 62 -4.15 17.80 9.83
N THR A 63 -5.18 16.97 10.02
CA THR A 63 -5.09 15.52 9.91
C THR A 63 -4.50 15.10 8.56
N ASN A 64 -4.93 15.74 7.45
CA ASN A 64 -4.36 15.48 6.12
C ASN A 64 -2.87 15.86 6.04
N VAL A 65 -2.48 17.00 6.62
CA VAL A 65 -1.05 17.39 6.66
C VAL A 65 -0.22 16.38 7.45
N ILE A 66 -0.71 15.91 8.59
CA ILE A 66 -0.05 14.87 9.39
C ILE A 66 0.04 13.55 8.62
N ALA A 67 -1.02 13.16 7.91
CA ALA A 67 -1.09 11.93 7.11
C ALA A 67 -0.12 11.89 5.91
N CYS A 68 0.47 13.03 5.51
CA CYS A 68 1.56 13.06 4.54
C CYS A 68 2.82 12.30 4.98
N ALA A 69 2.90 11.90 6.24
CA ALA A 69 3.96 11.03 6.76
C ALA A 69 4.18 9.79 5.87
N GLY A 70 3.09 9.09 5.48
CA GLY A 70 3.15 7.88 4.67
C GLY A 70 3.89 8.05 3.34
N PRO A 71 3.41 8.89 2.42
CA PRO A 71 4.05 9.09 1.13
C PRO A 71 5.45 9.73 1.24
N ILE A 72 5.65 10.67 2.16
CA ILE A 72 6.97 11.32 2.33
C ILE A 72 8.01 10.30 2.81
N THR A 73 7.68 9.51 3.84
CA THR A 73 8.59 8.47 4.34
C THR A 73 8.76 7.36 3.31
N GLY A 74 7.75 7.03 2.51
CA GLY A 74 7.85 6.11 1.40
C GLY A 74 8.89 6.51 0.36
N ILE A 75 8.91 7.80 -0.03
CA ILE A 75 9.89 8.34 -0.98
C ILE A 75 11.30 8.37 -0.38
N LEU A 76 11.43 8.71 0.90
CA LEU A 76 12.72 8.94 1.53
C LEU A 76 13.32 7.68 2.15
N VAL A 77 12.53 6.95 2.96
CA VAL A 77 13.03 5.84 3.78
C VAL A 77 13.25 4.57 2.97
N GLN A 78 12.36 4.23 2.03
CA GLN A 78 12.49 2.98 1.27
C GLN A 78 13.79 2.89 0.47
N PRO A 79 14.22 3.90 -0.31
CA PRO A 79 15.49 3.83 -1.03
C PRO A 79 16.71 3.78 -0.09
N ILE A 80 16.67 4.55 1.01
CA ILE A 80 17.76 4.61 1.99
C ILE A 80 17.93 3.24 2.65
N VAL A 81 16.84 2.68 3.19
CA VAL A 81 16.86 1.39 3.87
C VAL A 81 17.12 0.25 2.89
N GLY A 82 16.61 0.36 1.66
CA GLY A 82 16.93 -0.55 0.57
C GLY A 82 18.45 -0.64 0.36
N ALA A 83 19.12 0.49 0.12
CA ALA A 83 20.56 0.56 -0.09
C ALA A 83 21.38 0.08 1.13
N LEU A 84 20.97 0.46 2.35
CA LEU A 84 21.62 0.00 3.58
C LEU A 84 21.48 -1.52 3.77
N SER A 85 20.30 -2.07 3.48
CA SER A 85 20.07 -3.50 3.59
C SER A 85 20.81 -4.29 2.52
N ASP A 86 21.02 -3.72 1.32
CA ASP A 86 21.81 -4.34 0.25
C ASP A 86 23.28 -4.51 0.64
N GLN A 87 23.83 -3.60 1.41
CA GLN A 87 25.22 -3.60 1.86
C GLN A 87 25.43 -4.32 3.21
N SER A 88 24.36 -4.77 3.85
CA SER A 88 24.44 -5.36 5.18
C SER A 88 25.11 -6.73 5.16
N THR A 89 26.13 -6.90 6.02
CA THR A 89 26.86 -8.15 6.27
C THR A 89 26.50 -8.76 7.63
N HIS A 90 25.31 -8.45 8.17
CA HIS A 90 24.89 -8.89 9.49
C HIS A 90 24.74 -10.43 9.53
N PRO A 91 25.20 -11.11 10.60
CA PRO A 91 25.16 -12.58 10.69
C PRO A 91 23.75 -13.16 10.70
N PHE A 92 22.76 -12.38 11.12
CA PHE A 92 21.35 -12.79 11.11
C PHE A 92 20.70 -12.75 9.70
N GLY A 93 21.42 -12.27 8.68
CA GLY A 93 20.97 -12.08 7.30
C GLY A 93 21.00 -10.63 6.88
N ARG A 94 20.92 -10.41 5.57
CA ARG A 94 21.03 -9.08 4.96
C ARG A 94 19.79 -8.22 5.22
N ARG A 95 18.59 -8.78 5.04
CA ARG A 95 17.29 -8.08 5.11
C ARG A 95 16.61 -8.17 6.47
N ARG A 96 16.73 -9.33 7.13
CA ARG A 96 16.01 -9.65 8.36
C ARG A 96 16.18 -8.66 9.51
N PRO A 97 17.38 -8.10 9.78
CA PRO A 97 17.54 -7.09 10.83
C PRO A 97 16.69 -5.84 10.60
N PHE A 98 16.65 -5.34 9.37
CA PHE A 98 15.85 -4.15 9.01
C PHE A 98 14.35 -4.42 9.12
N ILE A 99 13.90 -5.60 8.68
CA ILE A 99 12.50 -6.03 8.80
C ILE A 99 12.07 -6.07 10.26
N LEU A 100 12.87 -6.68 11.14
CA LEU A 100 12.54 -6.80 12.56
C LEU A 100 12.60 -5.46 13.29
N VAL A 101 13.63 -4.65 13.07
CA VAL A 101 13.72 -3.31 13.66
C VAL A 101 12.52 -2.46 13.24
N GLY A 102 12.18 -2.45 11.95
CA GLY A 102 11.01 -1.76 11.46
C GLY A 102 9.71 -2.28 12.10
N ALA A 103 9.54 -3.61 12.19
CA ALA A 103 8.36 -4.21 12.82
C ALA A 103 8.23 -3.86 14.31
N ILE A 104 9.34 -3.87 15.07
CA ILE A 104 9.37 -3.49 16.49
C ILE A 104 9.00 -2.02 16.65
N LEU A 105 9.60 -1.12 15.87
CA LEU A 105 9.30 0.31 15.94
C LEU A 105 7.84 0.62 15.55
N THR A 106 7.32 -0.09 14.52
CA THR A 106 5.90 0.01 14.14
C THR A 106 4.98 -0.43 15.27
N ALA A 107 5.27 -1.57 15.89
CA ALA A 107 4.46 -2.09 16.99
C ALA A 107 4.50 -1.18 18.23
N LEU A 108 5.67 -0.65 18.57
CA LEU A 108 5.81 0.35 19.64
C LEU A 108 5.00 1.61 19.35
N SER A 109 5.05 2.11 18.11
CA SER A 109 4.24 3.26 17.70
C SER A 109 2.75 2.98 17.82
N LEU A 110 2.28 1.79 17.39
CA LEU A 110 0.89 1.36 17.53
C LEU A 110 0.47 1.27 19.00
N ILE A 111 1.32 0.77 19.90
CA ILE A 111 1.01 0.66 21.34
C ILE A 111 0.97 2.05 22.01
N LEU A 112 1.88 2.93 21.66
CA LEU A 112 1.99 4.25 22.29
C LEU A 112 0.95 5.25 21.76
N MET A 113 0.49 5.08 20.52
CA MET A 113 -0.37 6.04 19.82
C MET A 113 -1.72 6.29 20.49
N PRO A 114 -2.53 5.26 20.88
CA PRO A 114 -3.81 5.49 21.56
C PRO A 114 -3.66 6.05 22.98
N ASN A 115 -2.42 6.05 23.52
CA ASN A 115 -2.09 6.60 24.83
C ASN A 115 -1.39 7.97 24.72
N SER A 116 -1.44 8.60 23.55
CA SER A 116 -0.74 9.88 23.33
C SER A 116 -1.35 10.99 24.18
N PRO A 117 -0.50 11.79 24.90
CA PRO A 117 -0.98 12.87 25.75
C PRO A 117 -1.48 14.08 24.96
N GLY A 118 -1.34 14.11 23.63
CA GLY A 118 -1.77 15.21 22.78
C GLY A 118 -1.37 15.04 21.32
N LEU A 119 -1.92 15.91 20.49
CA LEU A 119 -1.81 15.85 19.02
C LEU A 119 -0.36 15.80 18.50
N LEU A 120 0.55 16.59 19.06
CA LEU A 120 1.94 16.64 18.59
C LEU A 120 2.65 15.29 18.78
N VAL A 121 2.42 14.63 19.92
CA VAL A 121 3.01 13.30 20.19
C VAL A 121 2.41 12.24 19.26
N ALA A 122 1.08 12.25 19.07
CA ALA A 122 0.42 11.36 18.14
C ALA A 122 0.92 11.56 16.69
N ALA A 123 1.10 12.81 16.26
CA ALA A 123 1.65 13.13 14.94
C ALA A 123 3.09 12.60 14.79
N ALA A 124 3.95 12.79 15.80
CA ALA A 124 5.31 12.26 15.78
C ALA A 124 5.33 10.72 15.73
N LEU A 125 4.47 10.08 16.50
CA LEU A 125 4.33 8.62 16.48
C LEU A 125 3.82 8.11 15.13
N LEU A 126 2.94 8.83 14.44
CA LEU A 126 2.50 8.49 13.08
C LEU A 126 3.67 8.56 12.09
N TRP A 127 4.51 9.59 12.17
CA TRP A 127 5.70 9.69 11.33
C TRP A 127 6.69 8.56 11.58
N ILE A 128 6.88 8.16 12.85
CA ILE A 128 7.72 7.00 13.21
C ILE A 128 7.09 5.71 12.69
N LEU A 129 5.77 5.53 12.84
CA LEU A 129 5.02 4.38 12.35
C LEU A 129 5.19 4.20 10.83
N ASP A 130 4.99 5.26 10.06
CA ASP A 130 5.11 5.22 8.61
C ASP A 130 6.55 4.99 8.14
N ALA A 131 7.52 5.64 8.76
CA ALA A 131 8.93 5.39 8.49
C ALA A 131 9.31 3.93 8.79
N SER A 132 8.80 3.38 9.88
CA SER A 132 9.08 2.00 10.31
C SER A 132 8.39 0.96 9.43
N LEU A 133 7.15 1.20 9.00
CA LEU A 133 6.46 0.37 8.00
C LEU A 133 7.21 0.34 6.67
N ASN A 134 7.68 1.50 6.21
CA ASN A 134 8.48 1.61 4.99
C ASN A 134 9.84 0.93 5.13
N THR A 135 10.47 1.01 6.33
CA THR A 135 11.69 0.27 6.68
C THR A 135 11.49 -1.24 6.60
N THR A 136 10.32 -1.72 7.01
CA THR A 136 9.98 -3.16 6.96
C THR A 136 9.68 -3.62 5.55
N GLN A 137 8.87 -2.88 4.79
CA GLN A 137 8.35 -3.31 3.49
C GLN A 137 9.40 -3.39 2.39
N GLY A 138 10.34 -2.43 2.33
CA GLY A 138 11.38 -2.37 1.30
C GLY A 138 12.25 -3.63 1.27
N PRO A 139 13.00 -3.92 2.35
CA PRO A 139 13.81 -5.13 2.46
C PRO A 139 13.00 -6.41 2.34
N TYR A 140 11.77 -6.43 2.85
CA TYR A 140 10.92 -7.61 2.79
C TYR A 140 10.55 -7.99 1.33
N ARG A 141 10.18 -7.02 0.50
CA ARG A 141 9.93 -7.27 -0.93
C ARG A 141 11.18 -7.78 -1.64
N ALA A 142 12.35 -7.28 -1.25
CA ALA A 142 13.63 -7.69 -1.82
C ALA A 142 14.04 -9.12 -1.40
N MET A 143 13.51 -9.67 -0.32
CA MET A 143 13.77 -11.07 0.06
C MET A 143 13.32 -12.08 -1.01
N VAL A 144 12.28 -11.78 -1.79
CA VAL A 144 11.77 -12.70 -2.82
C VAL A 144 12.81 -12.93 -3.93
N PRO A 145 13.30 -11.91 -4.65
CA PRO A 145 14.32 -12.13 -5.67
C PRO A 145 15.65 -12.62 -5.10
N ASP A 146 15.98 -12.31 -3.83
CA ASP A 146 17.21 -12.73 -3.18
C ASP A 146 17.21 -14.23 -2.81
N SER A 147 16.05 -14.77 -2.43
CA SER A 147 15.95 -16.12 -1.84
C SER A 147 15.25 -17.13 -2.74
N VAL A 148 14.31 -16.68 -3.59
CA VAL A 148 13.45 -17.57 -4.39
C VAL A 148 14.03 -17.76 -5.79
N PRO A 149 14.15 -19.03 -6.27
CA PRO A 149 14.57 -19.33 -7.64
C PRO A 149 13.70 -18.60 -8.68
N SER A 150 14.31 -18.17 -9.79
CA SER A 150 13.65 -17.37 -10.83
C SER A 150 12.33 -17.97 -11.32
N HIS A 151 12.27 -19.30 -11.53
CA HIS A 151 11.07 -20.01 -11.98
C HIS A 151 9.92 -20.03 -10.95
N GLN A 152 10.19 -19.75 -9.66
CA GLN A 152 9.17 -19.71 -8.61
C GLN A 152 8.81 -18.29 -8.14
N ARG A 153 9.50 -17.25 -8.61
CA ARG A 153 9.25 -15.85 -8.18
C ARG A 153 7.83 -15.40 -8.47
N ALA A 154 7.27 -15.78 -9.62
CA ALA A 154 5.87 -15.46 -9.95
C ALA A 154 4.89 -16.05 -8.92
N THR A 155 5.10 -17.31 -8.51
CA THR A 155 4.30 -17.96 -7.47
C THR A 155 4.47 -17.27 -6.11
N ALA A 156 5.71 -16.88 -5.74
CA ALA A 156 5.97 -16.16 -4.51
C ALA A 156 5.25 -14.81 -4.47
N TYR A 157 5.31 -14.01 -5.53
CA TYR A 157 4.59 -12.74 -5.63
C TYR A 157 3.07 -12.91 -5.62
N SER A 158 2.55 -13.98 -6.24
CA SER A 158 1.12 -14.31 -6.18
C SER A 158 0.66 -14.64 -4.76
N LEU A 159 1.46 -15.43 -4.01
CA LEU A 159 1.19 -15.71 -2.61
C LEU A 159 1.28 -14.45 -1.74
N MET A 160 2.24 -13.55 -2.01
CA MET A 160 2.30 -12.25 -1.33
C MET A 160 1.04 -11.43 -1.58
N SER A 161 0.57 -11.35 -2.82
CA SER A 161 -0.66 -10.63 -3.15
C SER A 161 -1.88 -11.24 -2.46
N PHE A 162 -1.95 -12.57 -2.38
CA PHE A 162 -2.99 -13.29 -1.66
C PHE A 162 -2.95 -12.97 -0.15
N THR A 163 -1.77 -13.01 0.49
CA THR A 163 -1.63 -12.71 1.93
C THR A 163 -1.89 -11.23 2.24
N ILE A 164 -1.58 -10.30 1.33
CA ILE A 164 -1.98 -8.89 1.42
C ILE A 164 -3.51 -8.77 1.44
N GLY A 165 -4.19 -9.37 0.47
CA GLY A 165 -5.65 -9.33 0.39
C GLY A 165 -6.33 -9.98 1.61
N LEU A 166 -5.87 -11.18 1.98
CA LEU A 166 -6.36 -11.88 3.16
C LEU A 166 -6.11 -11.09 4.45
N GLY A 167 -4.91 -10.54 4.60
CA GLY A 167 -4.53 -9.71 5.74
C GLY A 167 -5.40 -8.47 5.86
N SER A 168 -5.70 -7.79 4.74
CA SER A 168 -6.61 -6.64 4.74
C SER A 168 -8.02 -7.04 5.18
N VAL A 169 -8.56 -8.14 4.65
CA VAL A 169 -9.89 -8.64 5.04
C VAL A 169 -9.96 -8.97 6.54
N ILE A 170 -8.94 -9.67 7.06
CA ILE A 170 -8.87 -10.03 8.49
C ILE A 170 -8.70 -8.76 9.34
N ALA A 171 -7.81 -7.85 8.97
CA ALA A 171 -7.51 -6.65 9.73
C ALA A 171 -8.73 -5.71 9.84
N PHE A 172 -9.39 -5.42 8.72
CA PHE A 172 -10.60 -4.60 8.75
C PHE A 172 -11.79 -5.33 9.37
N GLY A 173 -11.92 -6.65 9.16
CA GLY A 173 -12.90 -7.49 9.84
C GLY A 173 -12.72 -7.45 11.35
N THR A 174 -11.49 -7.53 11.84
CA THR A 174 -11.14 -7.40 13.26
C THR A 174 -11.48 -6.00 13.76
N GLY A 175 -11.13 -4.94 13.02
CA GLY A 175 -11.46 -3.54 13.35
C GLY A 175 -12.96 -3.27 13.47
N PHE A 176 -13.81 -4.06 12.80
CA PHE A 176 -15.28 -3.99 12.96
C PHE A 176 -15.80 -4.87 14.09
N ALA A 177 -15.31 -6.10 14.21
CA ALA A 177 -15.86 -7.09 15.14
C ALA A 177 -15.40 -6.91 16.59
N VAL A 178 -14.13 -6.51 16.79
CA VAL A 178 -13.52 -6.40 18.13
C VAL A 178 -14.18 -5.32 18.99
N PRO A 179 -14.46 -4.10 18.51
CA PRO A 179 -15.17 -3.10 19.29
C PRO A 179 -16.55 -3.60 19.77
N LYS A 180 -17.30 -4.27 18.90
CA LYS A 180 -18.61 -4.84 19.27
C LYS A 180 -18.50 -5.95 20.32
N LEU A 181 -17.49 -6.82 20.17
CA LEU A 181 -17.22 -7.86 21.17
C LEU A 181 -16.84 -7.24 22.52
N PHE A 182 -15.99 -6.22 22.51
CA PHE A 182 -15.56 -5.51 23.71
C PHE A 182 -16.76 -4.91 24.45
N GLN A 183 -17.62 -4.15 23.75
CA GLN A 183 -18.83 -3.56 24.31
C GLN A 183 -19.81 -4.62 24.87
N ASN A 184 -19.99 -5.76 24.20
CA ASN A 184 -20.83 -6.85 24.67
C ASN A 184 -20.26 -7.51 25.95
N LEU A 185 -18.94 -7.64 26.06
CA LEU A 185 -18.29 -8.19 27.25
C LEU A 185 -18.39 -7.22 28.43
N GLU A 186 -18.18 -5.93 28.21
CA GLU A 186 -18.39 -4.91 29.27
C GLU A 186 -19.83 -4.87 29.76
N SER A 187 -20.81 -4.91 28.85
CA SER A 187 -22.23 -4.97 29.22
C SER A 187 -22.60 -6.23 29.99
N SER A 188 -21.80 -7.30 29.84
CA SER A 188 -21.97 -8.56 30.57
C SER A 188 -21.21 -8.57 31.92
N GLY A 189 -20.63 -7.44 32.31
CA GLY A 189 -19.95 -7.29 33.61
C GLY A 189 -18.45 -7.63 33.62
N PHE A 190 -17.83 -7.89 32.46
CA PHE A 190 -16.38 -8.01 32.35
C PHE A 190 -15.73 -6.63 32.32
N THR A 191 -14.78 -6.39 33.20
CA THR A 191 -13.94 -5.18 33.19
C THR A 191 -12.54 -5.51 32.75
N PHE A 192 -12.02 -4.74 31.79
CA PHE A 192 -10.66 -4.90 31.26
C PHE A 192 -9.65 -3.96 31.92
N GLU A 193 -10.11 -3.08 32.82
CA GLU A 193 -9.24 -2.20 33.59
C GLU A 193 -8.32 -3.01 34.54
N PRO A 194 -7.05 -2.60 34.75
CA PRO A 194 -6.43 -1.36 34.28
C PRO A 194 -5.72 -1.48 32.91
N PHE A 195 -5.83 -2.59 32.18
CA PHE A 195 -5.03 -2.86 30.99
C PHE A 195 -5.57 -2.23 29.73
N LEU A 196 -6.89 -2.06 29.61
CA LEU A 196 -7.58 -1.52 28.44
C LEU A 196 -8.65 -0.54 28.90
N ALA A 197 -8.53 0.71 28.48
CA ALA A 197 -9.50 1.75 28.80
C ALA A 197 -10.64 1.84 27.76
N ASN A 198 -10.41 1.36 26.53
CA ASN A 198 -11.40 1.41 25.45
C ASN A 198 -11.09 0.45 24.31
N ASP A 199 -12.08 0.24 23.42
CA ASP A 199 -12.02 -0.62 22.24
C ASP A 199 -11.01 -0.16 21.18
N MET A 200 -10.75 1.15 21.09
CA MET A 200 -9.71 1.69 20.21
C MET A 200 -8.32 1.19 20.63
N GLN A 201 -7.97 1.27 21.92
CA GLN A 201 -6.70 0.75 22.42
C GLN A 201 -6.54 -0.74 22.10
N LEU A 202 -7.60 -1.53 22.29
CA LEU A 202 -7.57 -2.96 21.97
C LEU A 202 -7.27 -3.19 20.48
N SER A 203 -7.89 -2.42 19.58
CA SER A 203 -7.67 -2.52 18.13
C SER A 203 -6.21 -2.24 17.76
N PHE A 204 -5.62 -1.19 18.33
CA PHE A 204 -4.21 -0.84 18.11
C PHE A 204 -3.25 -1.93 18.66
N TYR A 205 -3.52 -2.46 19.85
CA TYR A 205 -2.67 -3.49 20.47
C TYR A 205 -2.74 -4.81 19.71
N LEU A 206 -3.93 -5.21 19.25
CA LEU A 206 -4.09 -6.39 18.40
C LEU A 206 -3.34 -6.25 17.08
N ALA A 207 -3.38 -5.07 16.47
CA ALA A 207 -2.62 -4.79 15.26
C ALA A 207 -1.10 -4.90 15.49
N ALA A 208 -0.61 -4.35 16.61
CA ALA A 208 0.80 -4.44 16.99
C ALA A 208 1.24 -5.91 17.19
N VAL A 209 0.44 -6.70 17.90
CA VAL A 209 0.71 -8.13 18.14
C VAL A 209 0.67 -8.92 16.83
N ALA A 210 -0.35 -8.73 16.01
CA ALA A 210 -0.50 -9.43 14.73
C ALA A 210 0.71 -9.15 13.80
N LEU A 211 1.14 -7.89 13.71
CA LEU A 211 2.30 -7.48 12.92
C LEU A 211 3.59 -8.12 13.46
N LEU A 212 3.84 -8.04 14.77
CA LEU A 212 5.05 -8.64 15.39
C LEU A 212 5.10 -10.15 15.22
N VAL A 213 3.98 -10.84 15.45
CA VAL A 213 3.90 -12.30 15.30
C VAL A 213 4.18 -12.69 13.85
N ALA A 214 3.52 -12.05 12.88
CA ALA A 214 3.70 -12.36 11.47
C ALA A 214 5.13 -12.08 10.98
N MET A 215 5.73 -10.95 11.38
CA MET A 215 7.09 -10.59 10.99
C MET A 215 8.14 -11.47 11.64
N THR A 216 8.01 -11.72 12.92
CA THR A 216 8.93 -12.61 13.66
C THR A 216 8.87 -14.02 13.08
N TRP A 217 7.68 -14.56 12.83
CA TRP A 217 7.49 -15.85 12.18
C TRP A 217 8.15 -15.92 10.81
N THR A 218 7.90 -14.89 9.97
CA THR A 218 8.51 -14.82 8.64
C THR A 218 10.03 -14.79 8.70
N CYS A 219 10.61 -13.98 9.58
CA CYS A 219 12.06 -13.90 9.75
C CYS A 219 12.66 -15.18 10.36
N TYR A 220 11.91 -15.87 11.24
CA TYR A 220 12.36 -17.12 11.84
C TYR A 220 12.35 -18.27 10.82
N THR A 221 11.31 -18.40 10.02
CA THR A 221 11.14 -19.51 9.08
C THR A 221 11.96 -19.35 7.77
N ASN A 222 12.35 -18.13 7.43
CA ASN A 222 13.09 -17.85 6.19
C ASN A 222 14.51 -17.34 6.51
N HIS A 223 15.45 -18.29 6.54
CA HIS A 223 16.86 -17.99 6.79
C HIS A 223 17.53 -17.46 5.52
N GLU A 224 18.11 -16.27 5.62
CA GLU A 224 19.01 -15.71 4.62
C GLU A 224 20.45 -16.14 4.91
N LYS A 225 21.24 -16.36 3.87
CA LYS A 225 22.68 -16.49 4.03
C LYS A 225 23.30 -15.12 4.33
N ALA A 226 24.15 -15.07 5.35
CA ALA A 226 25.00 -13.91 5.56
C ALA A 226 25.94 -13.77 4.34
N ILE A 227 26.07 -12.56 3.82
CA ILE A 227 26.98 -12.24 2.72
C ILE A 227 28.32 -11.81 3.33
N SER A 228 29.42 -12.30 2.79
CA SER A 228 30.75 -11.84 3.19
C SER A 228 30.99 -10.40 2.75
N LYS A 229 31.91 -9.70 3.41
CA LYS A 229 32.31 -8.33 3.00
C LYS A 229 32.82 -8.23 1.57
N GLU A 230 33.35 -9.34 1.03
CA GLU A 230 33.88 -9.42 -0.32
C GLU A 230 32.78 -9.62 -1.37
N GLU A 231 31.67 -10.23 -0.98
CA GLU A 231 30.49 -10.45 -1.83
C GLU A 231 29.49 -9.30 -1.77
N ALA A 232 29.61 -8.41 -0.77
CA ALA A 232 28.74 -7.24 -0.66
C ALA A 232 28.99 -6.32 -1.88
N PRO A 233 27.91 -5.87 -2.56
CA PRO A 233 28.06 -4.96 -3.69
C PRO A 233 28.85 -3.74 -3.24
N GLY A 234 30.06 -3.58 -3.76
CA GLY A 234 30.93 -2.43 -3.51
C GLY A 234 30.35 -1.16 -4.14
N ASN A 235 29.20 -0.75 -3.69
CA ASN A 235 28.47 0.35 -4.31
C ASN A 235 28.72 1.64 -3.52
N ASN A 236 29.70 2.42 -3.98
CA ASN A 236 29.93 3.80 -3.58
C ASN A 236 28.85 4.74 -4.16
N THR A 237 27.67 4.23 -4.52
CA THR A 237 26.60 5.07 -5.05
C THR A 237 26.06 5.91 -3.91
N SER A 238 26.33 7.19 -3.92
CA SER A 238 25.78 8.16 -2.98
C SER A 238 24.25 8.07 -3.02
N LEU A 239 23.58 8.11 -1.85
CA LEU A 239 22.12 8.20 -1.77
C LEU A 239 21.60 9.37 -2.62
N VAL A 240 22.31 10.50 -2.63
CA VAL A 240 21.99 11.64 -3.50
C VAL A 240 22.01 11.24 -4.97
N GLN A 241 22.96 10.40 -5.39
CA GLN A 241 23.03 9.93 -6.78
C GLN A 241 21.82 9.05 -7.14
N VAL A 242 21.35 8.18 -6.24
CA VAL A 242 20.13 7.38 -6.44
C VAL A 242 18.93 8.28 -6.70
N PHE A 243 18.74 9.32 -5.88
CA PHE A 243 17.66 10.30 -6.10
C PHE A 243 17.83 11.04 -7.44
N VAL A 244 19.03 11.53 -7.73
CA VAL A 244 19.33 12.25 -8.99
C VAL A 244 19.04 11.36 -10.19
N ASP A 245 19.45 10.10 -10.17
CA ASP A 245 19.24 9.16 -11.28
C ASP A 245 17.76 8.79 -11.43
N THR A 246 17.01 8.69 -10.33
CA THR A 246 15.55 8.51 -10.36
C THR A 246 14.87 9.70 -11.04
N PHE A 247 15.21 10.93 -10.68
CA PHE A 247 14.66 12.13 -11.34
C PHE A 247 15.06 12.26 -12.81
N LYS A 248 16.33 11.93 -13.14
CA LYS A 248 16.76 11.91 -14.55
C LYS A 248 15.99 10.89 -15.37
N SER A 249 15.72 9.71 -14.80
CA SER A 249 15.00 8.66 -15.52
C SER A 249 13.58 9.03 -15.89
N ILE A 250 12.91 9.93 -15.14
CA ILE A 250 11.58 10.47 -15.49
C ILE A 250 11.64 11.22 -16.82
N LYS A 251 12.72 12.01 -17.04
CA LYS A 251 12.91 12.75 -18.29
C LYS A 251 13.09 11.82 -19.48
N ASP A 252 13.81 10.71 -19.27
CA ASP A 252 14.16 9.73 -20.29
C ASP A 252 13.08 8.64 -20.49
N MET A 253 11.97 8.71 -19.77
CA MET A 253 10.83 7.78 -19.94
C MET A 253 10.25 7.85 -21.36
N PRO A 254 9.81 6.71 -21.93
CA PRO A 254 9.00 6.69 -23.16
C PRO A 254 7.73 7.53 -23.01
N ASP A 255 7.24 8.12 -24.11
CA ASP A 255 6.10 9.01 -24.06
C ASP A 255 4.81 8.33 -23.55
N GLU A 256 4.61 7.05 -23.86
CA GLU A 256 3.46 6.30 -23.35
C GLU A 256 3.56 6.09 -21.82
N ALA A 257 4.77 5.84 -21.31
CA ALA A 257 5.01 5.77 -19.87
C ALA A 257 4.75 7.12 -19.18
N LYS A 258 5.14 8.26 -19.79
CA LYS A 258 4.82 9.61 -19.27
C LYS A 258 3.31 9.87 -19.21
N LYS A 259 2.56 9.48 -20.25
CA LYS A 259 1.08 9.59 -20.26
C LYS A 259 0.46 8.75 -19.15
N LEU A 260 0.99 7.53 -18.94
CA LEU A 260 0.53 6.65 -17.86
C LEU A 260 0.88 7.22 -16.48
N CYS A 261 2.06 7.81 -16.29
CA CYS A 261 2.44 8.52 -15.07
C CYS A 261 1.47 9.65 -14.73
N LEU A 262 1.10 10.46 -15.72
CA LEU A 262 0.11 11.53 -15.54
C LEU A 262 -1.26 10.97 -15.12
N THR A 263 -1.75 9.93 -15.80
CA THR A 263 -2.99 9.23 -15.44
C THR A 263 -2.92 8.71 -14.01
N HIS A 264 -1.81 8.07 -13.66
CA HIS A 264 -1.59 7.47 -12.34
C HIS A 264 -1.51 8.52 -11.23
N SER A 265 -1.00 9.72 -11.51
CA SER A 265 -1.01 10.84 -10.58
C SER A 265 -2.43 11.27 -10.19
N PHE A 266 -3.33 11.43 -11.16
CA PHE A 266 -4.73 11.73 -10.87
C PHE A 266 -5.42 10.58 -10.14
N THR A 267 -5.09 9.33 -10.48
CA THR A 267 -5.61 8.15 -9.79
C THR A 267 -5.20 8.17 -8.31
N TRP A 268 -3.93 8.40 -7.99
CA TRP A 268 -3.45 8.39 -6.60
C TRP A 268 -3.81 9.65 -5.81
N PHE A 269 -4.02 10.78 -6.49
CA PHE A 269 -4.66 11.93 -5.85
C PHE A 269 -6.08 11.58 -5.37
N GLY A 270 -6.88 10.91 -6.22
CA GLY A 270 -8.22 10.46 -5.83
C GLY A 270 -8.22 9.43 -4.70
N TRP A 271 -7.28 8.46 -4.72
CA TRP A 271 -7.12 7.51 -3.62
C TRP A 271 -6.70 8.19 -2.32
N ALA A 272 -5.82 9.18 -2.37
CA ALA A 272 -5.42 9.92 -1.18
C ALA A 272 -6.61 10.69 -0.56
N CYS A 273 -7.47 11.29 -1.37
CA CYS A 273 -8.71 11.91 -0.89
C CYS A 273 -9.58 10.91 -0.12
N LEU A 274 -9.72 9.68 -0.64
CA LEU A 274 -10.45 8.63 0.06
C LEU A 274 -9.73 8.23 1.36
N PHE A 275 -8.45 7.86 1.30
CA PHE A 275 -7.74 7.30 2.45
C PHE A 275 -7.59 8.28 3.61
N TYR A 276 -7.46 9.58 3.35
CA TYR A 276 -7.24 10.58 4.39
C TYR A 276 -8.52 11.14 4.99
N TYR A 277 -9.64 11.10 4.25
CA TYR A 277 -10.88 11.75 4.69
C TYR A 277 -12.04 10.80 4.95
N PHE A 278 -12.01 9.56 4.43
CA PHE A 278 -13.13 8.64 4.54
C PHE A 278 -13.46 8.26 5.99
N SER A 279 -12.44 8.10 6.83
CA SER A 279 -12.65 7.74 8.24
C SER A 279 -13.26 8.88 9.09
N LEU A 280 -13.23 10.11 8.60
CA LEU A 280 -13.97 11.24 9.16
C LEU A 280 -15.31 11.44 8.44
N PHE A 281 -15.38 11.14 7.14
CA PHE A 281 -16.61 11.28 6.38
C PHE A 281 -17.74 10.40 6.91
N VAL A 282 -17.44 9.16 7.30
CA VAL A 282 -18.48 8.23 7.77
C VAL A 282 -19.15 8.73 9.05
N PRO A 283 -18.44 9.03 10.17
CA PRO A 283 -19.09 9.56 11.36
C PRO A 283 -19.75 10.91 11.09
N HIS A 284 -19.10 11.86 10.41
CA HIS A 284 -19.62 13.20 10.23
C HIS A 284 -20.85 13.24 9.34
N HIS A 285 -20.84 12.58 8.18
CA HIS A 285 -21.89 12.69 7.17
C HIS A 285 -22.96 11.60 7.28
N ILE A 286 -22.54 10.35 7.53
CA ILE A 286 -23.50 9.21 7.54
C ILE A 286 -24.19 9.09 8.91
N PHE A 287 -23.44 9.29 9.99
CA PHE A 287 -23.96 9.19 11.36
C PHE A 287 -24.35 10.55 11.96
N ASN A 288 -24.17 11.65 11.22
CA ASN A 288 -24.43 13.01 11.67
C ASN A 288 -23.76 13.35 13.01
N ALA A 289 -22.55 12.82 13.21
CA ALA A 289 -21.73 13.00 14.42
C ALA A 289 -20.49 13.83 14.09
N PRO A 290 -20.57 15.16 14.08
CA PRO A 290 -19.51 16.05 13.60
C PRO A 290 -18.32 16.18 14.55
N THR A 291 -18.44 15.70 15.79
CA THR A 291 -17.33 15.71 16.77
C THR A 291 -17.23 14.38 17.51
N PRO A 292 -16.08 14.05 18.07
CA PRO A 292 -15.87 12.80 18.80
C PRO A 292 -16.83 12.57 19.99
N GLU A 293 -17.38 13.65 20.57
CA GLU A 293 -18.34 13.61 21.66
C GLU A 293 -19.79 13.40 21.19
N SER A 294 -20.03 13.52 19.89
CA SER A 294 -21.37 13.38 19.32
C SER A 294 -21.88 11.94 19.41
N PRO A 295 -23.15 11.72 19.76
CA PRO A 295 -23.74 10.39 19.72
C PRO A 295 -23.60 9.75 18.33
N GLY A 296 -23.18 8.49 18.26
CA GLY A 296 -23.00 7.76 17.00
C GLY A 296 -21.63 7.91 16.36
N TYR A 297 -20.72 8.75 16.91
CA TYR A 297 -19.38 8.92 16.35
C TYR A 297 -18.61 7.59 16.34
N ASP A 298 -18.57 6.88 17.45
CA ASP A 298 -17.86 5.59 17.58
C ASP A 298 -18.45 4.52 16.67
N GLU A 299 -19.79 4.49 16.54
CA GLU A 299 -20.45 3.60 15.60
C GLU A 299 -20.05 3.93 14.15
N GLY A 300 -19.95 5.21 13.80
CA GLY A 300 -19.45 5.68 12.51
C GLY A 300 -18.03 5.21 12.24
N VAL A 301 -17.14 5.33 13.23
CA VAL A 301 -15.75 4.84 13.13
C VAL A 301 -15.68 3.32 12.94
N GLN A 302 -16.53 2.56 13.62
CA GLN A 302 -16.62 1.10 13.40
C GLN A 302 -17.11 0.78 11.98
N TRP A 303 -18.07 1.53 11.45
CA TRP A 303 -18.56 1.38 10.09
C TRP A 303 -17.50 1.68 9.03
N VAL A 304 -16.52 2.54 9.28
CA VAL A 304 -15.35 2.71 8.40
C VAL A 304 -14.66 1.37 8.16
N SER A 305 -14.41 0.61 9.23
CA SER A 305 -13.76 -0.71 9.12
C SER A 305 -14.62 -1.69 8.31
N MET A 306 -15.96 -1.68 8.47
CA MET A 306 -16.86 -2.49 7.66
C MET A 306 -16.82 -2.09 6.19
N CYS A 307 -16.82 -0.79 5.88
CA CYS A 307 -16.72 -0.29 4.52
C CYS A 307 -15.41 -0.74 3.84
N TYR A 308 -14.28 -0.64 4.52
CA TYR A 308 -13.01 -1.13 4.01
C TYR A 308 -12.96 -2.66 3.91
N LEU A 309 -13.61 -3.40 4.80
CA LEU A 309 -13.77 -4.85 4.68
C LEU A 309 -14.50 -5.21 3.38
N ILE A 310 -15.63 -4.57 3.11
CA ILE A 310 -16.43 -4.79 1.89
C ILE A 310 -15.63 -4.39 0.65
N MET A 311 -14.91 -3.27 0.68
CA MET A 311 -14.01 -2.83 -0.39
C MET A 311 -12.95 -3.90 -0.69
N ASN A 312 -12.30 -4.46 0.33
CA ASN A 312 -11.25 -5.48 0.15
C ASN A 312 -11.81 -6.82 -0.32
N LEU A 313 -13.00 -7.24 0.14
CA LEU A 313 -13.70 -8.42 -0.36
C LEU A 313 -14.08 -8.26 -1.85
N ALA A 314 -14.60 -7.10 -2.23
CA ALA A 314 -14.91 -6.78 -3.61
C ALA A 314 -13.65 -6.72 -4.50
N CYS A 315 -12.54 -6.16 -3.97
CA CYS A 315 -11.24 -6.16 -4.62
C CYS A 315 -10.75 -7.58 -4.90
N LEU A 316 -10.77 -8.45 -3.89
CA LEU A 316 -10.30 -9.84 -4.03
C LEU A 316 -11.13 -10.62 -5.04
N SER A 317 -12.45 -10.45 -5.02
CA SER A 317 -13.38 -11.10 -5.95
C SER A 317 -13.19 -10.59 -7.37
N SER A 318 -13.11 -9.27 -7.56
CA SER A 318 -12.96 -8.65 -8.87
C SER A 318 -11.58 -8.87 -9.49
N ALA A 319 -10.52 -9.02 -8.68
CA ALA A 319 -9.17 -9.33 -9.18
C ALA A 319 -9.14 -10.64 -9.98
N THR A 320 -9.90 -11.65 -9.55
CA THR A 320 -10.06 -12.90 -10.29
C THR A 320 -10.74 -12.69 -11.64
N ALA A 321 -11.80 -11.87 -11.68
CA ALA A 321 -12.51 -11.52 -12.90
C ALA A 321 -11.62 -10.69 -13.86
N VAL A 322 -10.91 -9.71 -13.34
CA VAL A 322 -9.93 -8.90 -14.11
C VAL A 322 -8.89 -9.80 -14.77
N THR A 323 -8.29 -10.71 -14.01
CA THR A 323 -7.31 -11.67 -14.54
C THR A 323 -7.91 -12.56 -15.63
N TYR A 324 -9.12 -13.08 -15.41
CA TYR A 324 -9.82 -13.93 -16.37
C TYR A 324 -10.07 -13.20 -17.70
N PHE A 325 -10.60 -11.97 -17.66
CA PHE A 325 -10.87 -11.20 -18.87
C PHE A 325 -9.58 -10.75 -19.58
N CYS A 326 -8.56 -10.33 -18.85
CA CYS A 326 -7.25 -9.98 -19.43
C CYS A 326 -6.63 -11.18 -20.16
N ASN A 327 -6.68 -12.37 -19.58
CA ASN A 327 -6.13 -13.59 -20.19
C ASN A 327 -6.92 -14.04 -21.44
N ARG A 328 -8.17 -13.58 -21.60
CA ARG A 328 -8.99 -13.79 -22.82
C ARG A 328 -8.83 -12.67 -23.85
N GLY A 329 -7.88 -11.78 -23.68
CA GLY A 329 -7.59 -10.72 -24.63
C GLY A 329 -8.47 -9.47 -24.50
N ALA A 330 -9.23 -9.31 -23.41
CA ALA A 330 -9.92 -8.05 -23.16
C ALA A 330 -8.90 -6.89 -22.96
N SER A 331 -9.22 -5.71 -23.46
CA SER A 331 -8.37 -4.52 -23.32
C SER A 331 -8.21 -4.16 -21.84
N ARG A 332 -6.97 -4.18 -21.36
CA ARG A 332 -6.60 -3.76 -20.00
C ARG A 332 -6.96 -2.30 -19.76
N LYS A 333 -6.78 -1.46 -20.79
CA LYS A 333 -7.17 -0.06 -20.75
C LYS A 333 -8.67 0.12 -20.50
N VAL A 334 -9.53 -0.62 -21.19
CA VAL A 334 -10.99 -0.57 -20.98
C VAL A 334 -11.36 -1.03 -19.56
N ILE A 335 -10.79 -2.14 -19.10
CA ILE A 335 -11.05 -2.67 -17.75
C ILE A 335 -10.65 -1.64 -16.69
N HIS A 336 -9.47 -1.02 -16.81
CA HIS A 336 -9.03 -0.01 -15.85
C HIS A 336 -9.87 1.28 -15.93
N THR A 337 -10.28 1.69 -17.14
CA THR A 337 -11.21 2.81 -17.31
C THR A 337 -12.51 2.57 -16.57
N LEU A 338 -13.11 1.38 -16.71
CA LEU A 338 -14.33 1.02 -15.97
C LEU A 338 -14.08 1.02 -14.45
N GLY A 339 -12.94 0.52 -13.99
CA GLY A 339 -12.55 0.60 -12.58
C GLY A 339 -12.47 2.04 -12.07
N LEU A 340 -11.82 2.94 -12.80
CA LEU A 340 -11.73 4.36 -12.44
C LEU A 340 -13.11 5.05 -12.43
N LEU A 341 -13.99 4.71 -13.39
CA LEU A 341 -15.36 5.23 -13.42
C LEU A 341 -16.19 4.72 -12.24
N CYS A 342 -16.02 3.46 -11.84
CA CYS A 342 -16.67 2.90 -10.64
C CYS A 342 -16.24 3.68 -9.38
N VAL A 343 -14.93 3.91 -9.18
CA VAL A 343 -14.45 4.70 -8.03
C VAL A 343 -14.92 6.14 -8.10
N GLY A 344 -14.74 6.80 -9.25
CA GLY A 344 -15.13 8.19 -9.43
C GLY A 344 -16.63 8.39 -9.22
N GLY A 345 -17.46 7.52 -9.78
CA GLY A 345 -18.90 7.52 -9.59
C GLY A 345 -19.29 7.28 -8.13
N ALA A 346 -18.70 6.30 -7.46
CA ALA A 346 -18.96 6.01 -6.05
C ALA A 346 -18.60 7.20 -5.14
N LEU A 347 -17.42 7.82 -5.34
CA LEU A 347 -17.00 8.97 -4.55
C LEU A 347 -17.90 10.20 -4.76
N LEU A 348 -18.33 10.46 -5.99
CA LEU A 348 -19.26 11.56 -6.26
C LEU A 348 -20.66 11.27 -5.73
N SER A 349 -21.10 10.00 -5.77
CA SER A 349 -22.42 9.60 -5.24
C SER A 349 -22.47 9.62 -3.72
N SER A 350 -21.32 9.57 -3.03
CA SER A 350 -21.26 9.53 -1.55
C SER A 350 -21.94 10.74 -0.89
N MET A 351 -21.97 11.90 -1.57
CA MET A 351 -22.65 13.10 -1.06
C MET A 351 -24.18 12.96 -0.95
N PHE A 352 -24.77 12.01 -1.68
CA PHE A 352 -26.22 11.77 -1.68
C PHE A 352 -26.63 10.60 -0.78
N VAL A 353 -25.64 9.92 -0.18
CA VAL A 353 -25.86 8.74 0.65
C VAL A 353 -25.87 9.14 2.12
N HIS A 354 -26.93 8.74 2.82
CA HIS A 354 -27.11 8.98 4.25
C HIS A 354 -27.34 7.70 5.06
N SER A 355 -27.31 6.54 4.38
CA SER A 355 -27.45 5.23 5.00
C SER A 355 -26.11 4.50 5.02
N PRO A 356 -25.70 3.90 6.15
CA PRO A 356 -24.49 3.09 6.24
C PRO A 356 -24.49 1.93 5.24
N MET A 357 -25.66 1.33 4.96
CA MET A 357 -25.76 0.19 4.03
C MET A 357 -25.55 0.63 2.57
N ASP A 358 -26.10 1.78 2.17
CA ASP A 358 -25.91 2.31 0.81
C ASP A 358 -24.43 2.69 0.59
N LEU A 359 -23.78 3.25 1.64
CA LEU A 359 -22.34 3.52 1.60
C LEU A 359 -21.54 2.23 1.42
N ALA A 360 -21.90 1.15 2.11
CA ALA A 360 -21.27 -0.15 1.98
C ALA A 360 -21.34 -0.69 0.53
N VAL A 361 -22.48 -0.48 -0.15
CA VAL A 361 -22.63 -0.82 -1.58
C VAL A 361 -21.68 0.02 -2.45
N LEU A 362 -21.57 1.33 -2.21
CA LEU A 362 -20.62 2.17 -2.92
C LEU A 362 -19.16 1.69 -2.72
N MET A 363 -18.83 1.27 -1.51
CA MET A 363 -17.48 0.75 -1.20
C MET A 363 -17.17 -0.57 -1.93
N ALA A 364 -18.16 -1.37 -2.29
CA ALA A 364 -17.96 -2.51 -3.17
C ALA A 364 -17.51 -2.08 -4.59
N PHE A 365 -18.13 -1.02 -5.16
CA PHE A 365 -17.68 -0.45 -6.44
C PHE A 365 -16.26 0.15 -6.34
N VAL A 366 -15.94 0.80 -5.21
CA VAL A 366 -14.58 1.28 -4.93
C VAL A 366 -13.58 0.11 -4.92
N GLY A 367 -13.96 -1.04 -4.34
CA GLY A 367 -13.14 -2.25 -4.32
C GLY A 367 -12.83 -2.81 -5.72
N ILE A 368 -13.80 -2.77 -6.64
CA ILE A 368 -13.59 -3.14 -8.05
C ILE A 368 -12.50 -2.27 -8.68
N GLY A 369 -12.58 -0.95 -8.49
CA GLY A 369 -11.58 -0.02 -9.01
C GLY A 369 -10.21 -0.18 -8.34
N TRP A 370 -10.18 -0.53 -7.04
CA TRP A 370 -8.94 -0.82 -6.33
C TRP A 370 -8.19 -2.01 -6.94
N SER A 371 -8.88 -3.09 -7.29
CA SER A 371 -8.27 -4.26 -7.93
C SER A 371 -7.59 -3.92 -9.27
N THR A 372 -8.22 -3.06 -10.08
CA THR A 372 -7.65 -2.62 -11.37
C THR A 372 -6.47 -1.67 -11.18
N THR A 373 -6.51 -0.82 -10.15
CA THR A 373 -5.43 0.13 -9.83
C THR A 373 -4.16 -0.58 -9.37
N LEU A 374 -4.28 -1.67 -8.63
CA LEU A 374 -3.14 -2.43 -8.13
C LEU A 374 -2.42 -3.25 -9.20
N SER A 375 -3.06 -3.52 -10.34
CA SER A 375 -2.54 -4.46 -11.33
C SER A 375 -2.29 -3.84 -12.71
N ILE A 376 -3.29 -3.18 -13.28
CA ILE A 376 -3.27 -2.80 -14.69
C ILE A 376 -2.25 -1.70 -15.02
N PRO A 377 -2.07 -0.63 -14.24
CA PRO A 377 -1.07 0.40 -14.56
C PRO A 377 0.35 -0.15 -14.64
N PHE A 378 0.69 -1.10 -13.76
CA PHE A 378 2.01 -1.74 -13.78
C PHE A 378 2.18 -2.67 -15.00
N ALA A 379 1.12 -3.35 -15.41
CA ALA A 379 1.13 -4.19 -16.60
C ALA A 379 1.30 -3.34 -17.87
N LEU A 380 0.56 -2.22 -17.99
CA LEU A 380 0.68 -1.29 -19.11
C LEU A 380 2.06 -0.59 -19.14
N LEU A 381 2.61 -0.27 -17.96
CA LEU A 381 3.94 0.31 -17.86
C LEU A 381 5.00 -0.68 -18.37
N ALA A 382 4.90 -1.95 -17.98
CA ALA A 382 5.86 -2.98 -18.36
C ALA A 382 5.96 -3.19 -19.88
N GLU A 383 4.88 -2.97 -20.62
CA GLU A 383 4.86 -3.06 -22.09
C GLU A 383 5.74 -2.00 -22.78
N HIS A 384 5.92 -0.87 -22.14
CA HIS A 384 6.63 0.29 -22.70
C HIS A 384 8.02 0.48 -22.10
N MET A 385 8.51 -0.50 -21.30
CA MET A 385 9.83 -0.41 -20.69
C MET A 385 10.93 -0.93 -21.58
N PRO A 386 12.01 -0.15 -21.80
CA PRO A 386 13.19 -0.64 -22.48
C PRO A 386 13.89 -1.71 -21.60
N PRO A 387 14.38 -2.82 -22.21
CA PRO A 387 15.10 -3.87 -21.49
C PRO A 387 16.31 -3.33 -20.71
N GLY A 388 16.48 -3.80 -19.46
CA GLY A 388 17.61 -3.43 -18.59
C GLY A 388 17.42 -2.13 -17.78
N ARG A 389 16.29 -1.44 -17.90
CA ARG A 389 15.96 -0.24 -17.11
C ARG A 389 14.69 -0.37 -16.26
N GLU A 390 14.15 -1.59 -16.16
CA GLU A 390 12.85 -1.86 -15.54
C GLU A 390 12.82 -1.39 -14.07
N GLY A 391 13.86 -1.69 -13.30
CA GLY A 391 13.92 -1.33 -11.88
C GLY A 391 13.94 0.18 -11.63
N LEU A 392 14.73 0.94 -12.41
CA LEU A 392 14.82 2.38 -12.30
C LEU A 392 13.48 3.06 -12.68
N LEU A 393 12.85 2.59 -13.76
CA LEU A 393 11.59 3.15 -14.24
C LEU A 393 10.42 2.80 -13.31
N MET A 394 10.40 1.59 -12.72
CA MET A 394 9.43 1.23 -11.68
C MET A 394 9.60 2.09 -10.43
N GLY A 395 10.85 2.34 -10.01
CA GLY A 395 11.15 3.26 -8.91
C GLY A 395 10.64 4.68 -9.19
N SER A 396 10.88 5.17 -10.41
CA SER A 396 10.39 6.49 -10.84
C SER A 396 8.87 6.54 -10.93
N PHE A 397 8.21 5.47 -11.35
CA PHE A 397 6.75 5.38 -11.39
C PHE A 397 6.13 5.48 -10.00
N ASN A 398 6.79 4.94 -8.96
CA ASN A 398 6.34 5.08 -7.57
C ASN A 398 6.32 6.54 -7.08
N MET A 399 7.11 7.44 -7.67
CA MET A 399 7.00 8.87 -7.35
C MET A 399 5.65 9.46 -7.77
N PHE A 400 5.05 8.95 -8.86
CA PHE A 400 3.71 9.33 -9.32
C PHE A 400 2.58 8.65 -8.50
N ILE A 401 2.93 7.80 -7.55
CA ILE A 401 2.07 7.32 -6.48
C ILE A 401 2.13 8.27 -5.29
N ALA A 402 3.33 8.59 -4.82
CA ALA A 402 3.52 9.29 -3.56
C ALA A 402 3.39 10.82 -3.68
N ALA A 403 3.93 11.44 -4.74
CA ALA A 403 3.86 12.89 -4.91
C ALA A 403 2.41 13.45 -4.97
N PRO A 404 1.45 12.83 -5.69
CA PRO A 404 0.07 13.28 -5.68
C PRO A 404 -0.60 13.18 -4.31
N GLN A 405 -0.22 12.21 -3.48
CA GLN A 405 -0.73 12.08 -2.12
C GLN A 405 -0.25 13.24 -1.23
N VAL A 406 1.01 13.66 -1.36
CA VAL A 406 1.51 14.88 -0.68
C VAL A 406 0.78 16.13 -1.20
N LEU A 407 0.49 16.19 -2.49
CA LEU A 407 -0.19 17.33 -3.10
C LEU A 407 -1.62 17.53 -2.55
N THR A 408 -2.28 16.48 -2.04
CA THR A 408 -3.58 16.63 -1.38
C THR A 408 -3.53 17.54 -0.16
N SER A 409 -2.44 17.56 0.61
CA SER A 409 -2.31 18.45 1.77
C SER A 409 -2.25 19.91 1.36
N VAL A 410 -1.70 20.20 0.18
CA VAL A 410 -1.55 21.57 -0.34
C VAL A 410 -2.82 22.04 -1.04
N ILE A 411 -3.59 21.14 -1.63
CA ILE A 411 -4.79 21.48 -2.41
C ILE A 411 -6.07 21.15 -1.62
N VAL A 412 -6.25 19.90 -1.18
CA VAL A 412 -7.50 19.44 -0.58
C VAL A 412 -7.64 19.96 0.84
N GLY A 413 -6.56 19.92 1.64
CA GLY A 413 -6.57 20.43 3.01
C GLY A 413 -7.09 21.86 3.12
N PRO A 414 -6.47 22.86 2.44
CA PRO A 414 -6.97 24.23 2.42
C PRO A 414 -8.39 24.37 1.87
N THR A 415 -8.78 23.56 0.87
CA THR A 415 -10.14 23.59 0.32
C THR A 415 -11.17 23.11 1.34
N VAL A 416 -10.90 22.00 2.04
CA VAL A 416 -11.75 21.49 3.13
C VAL A 416 -11.89 22.53 4.24
N LYS A 417 -10.77 23.17 4.64
CA LYS A 417 -10.78 24.25 5.62
C LYS A 417 -11.65 25.44 5.19
N ALA A 418 -11.52 25.88 3.93
CA ALA A 418 -12.30 26.99 3.38
C ALA A 418 -13.81 26.67 3.25
N MET A 419 -14.19 25.39 3.28
CA MET A 419 -15.55 24.90 3.24
C MET A 419 -16.02 24.41 4.63
N ASP A 420 -15.65 25.11 5.69
CA ASP A 420 -16.04 24.85 7.09
C ASP A 420 -15.73 23.41 7.56
N ASN A 421 -14.58 22.89 7.16
CA ASN A 421 -14.12 21.52 7.44
C ASN A 421 -15.06 20.41 6.90
N ASN A 422 -15.82 20.71 5.85
CA ASN A 422 -16.69 19.72 5.19
C ASN A 422 -15.86 18.68 4.44
N VAL A 423 -15.67 17.53 5.03
CA VAL A 423 -14.86 16.41 4.49
C VAL A 423 -15.47 15.78 3.23
N THR A 424 -16.77 15.98 2.96
CA THR A 424 -17.43 15.51 1.72
C THR A 424 -16.78 16.12 0.48
N VAL A 425 -16.31 17.36 0.58
CA VAL A 425 -15.62 18.07 -0.51
C VAL A 425 -14.35 17.31 -0.94
N ALA A 426 -13.62 16.74 0.00
CA ALA A 426 -12.43 15.95 -0.31
C ALA A 426 -12.77 14.70 -1.15
N LEU A 427 -13.83 13.96 -0.78
CA LEU A 427 -14.28 12.80 -1.55
C LEU A 427 -14.76 13.21 -2.95
N MET A 428 -15.47 14.34 -3.09
CA MET A 428 -15.87 14.88 -4.38
C MET A 428 -14.66 15.22 -5.26
N MET A 429 -13.65 15.90 -4.70
CA MET A 429 -12.40 16.19 -5.43
C MET A 429 -11.70 14.91 -5.86
N GLY A 430 -11.69 13.89 -5.00
CA GLY A 430 -11.19 12.55 -5.32
C GLY A 430 -11.95 11.92 -6.49
N GLY A 431 -13.28 11.97 -6.47
CA GLY A 431 -14.15 11.46 -7.52
C GLY A 431 -13.89 12.14 -8.87
N VAL A 432 -13.82 13.50 -8.88
CA VAL A 432 -13.47 14.27 -10.09
C VAL A 432 -12.08 13.87 -10.62
N SER A 433 -11.09 13.70 -9.74
CA SER A 433 -9.75 13.27 -10.11
C SER A 433 -9.75 11.89 -10.79
N MET A 434 -10.55 10.94 -10.30
CA MET A 434 -10.72 9.62 -10.91
C MET A 434 -11.34 9.68 -12.31
N LEU A 435 -12.32 10.58 -12.51
CA LEU A 435 -12.91 10.80 -13.84
C LEU A 435 -11.89 11.42 -14.79
N ILE A 436 -11.09 12.39 -14.34
CA ILE A 436 -9.99 12.94 -15.14
C ILE A 436 -8.98 11.85 -15.51
N ALA A 437 -8.60 11.00 -14.54
CA ALA A 437 -7.71 9.87 -14.79
C ALA A 437 -8.27 8.93 -15.86
N SER A 438 -9.57 8.64 -15.83
CA SER A 438 -10.23 7.78 -16.83
C SER A 438 -10.18 8.36 -18.24
N LEU A 439 -10.29 9.68 -18.37
CA LEU A 439 -10.15 10.38 -19.65
C LEU A 439 -8.69 10.42 -20.14
N LEU A 440 -7.75 10.71 -19.24
CA LEU A 440 -6.32 10.72 -19.58
C LEU A 440 -5.82 9.34 -20.01
N LEU A 441 -6.34 8.27 -19.43
CA LEU A 441 -5.99 6.90 -19.80
C LEU A 441 -6.29 6.61 -21.28
N GLN A 442 -7.27 7.28 -21.89
CA GLN A 442 -7.58 7.10 -23.31
C GLN A 442 -6.42 7.51 -24.24
N ARG A 443 -5.52 8.38 -23.77
CA ARG A 443 -4.34 8.83 -24.52
C ARG A 443 -3.19 7.81 -24.50
N VAL A 444 -3.23 6.83 -23.60
CA VAL A 444 -2.22 5.76 -23.49
C VAL A 444 -2.50 4.73 -24.58
N LYS A 445 -1.48 4.33 -25.32
CA LYS A 445 -1.57 3.24 -26.29
C LYS A 445 -1.36 1.92 -25.55
N GLU A 446 -2.20 0.96 -25.84
CA GLU A 446 -2.10 -0.42 -25.37
C GLU A 446 -1.61 -1.29 -26.55
N GLU A 447 -0.60 -2.11 -26.31
CA GLU A 447 -0.19 -3.11 -27.29
C GLU A 447 -1.27 -4.20 -27.43
N LYS A 448 -1.62 -4.53 -28.68
CA LYS A 448 -2.64 -5.56 -28.94
C LYS A 448 -2.18 -6.89 -28.38
N HIS A 449 -3.02 -7.51 -27.57
CA HIS A 449 -2.78 -8.87 -27.08
C HIS A 449 -2.64 -9.84 -28.26
N PRO A 450 -1.71 -10.83 -28.22
CA PRO A 450 -1.53 -11.80 -29.30
C PRO A 450 -2.84 -12.48 -29.78
N LEU A 451 -3.78 -12.70 -28.87
CA LEU A 451 -5.11 -13.26 -29.18
C LEU A 451 -6.06 -12.29 -29.93
N GLN A 452 -5.71 -11.00 -30.04
CA GLN A 452 -6.48 -10.02 -30.81
C GLN A 452 -5.92 -9.83 -32.22
N GLN A 453 -4.84 -10.52 -32.55
CA GLN A 453 -4.18 -10.44 -33.85
C GLN A 453 -4.59 -11.58 -34.81
N VAL A 454 -5.49 -12.46 -34.37
CA VAL A 454 -6.03 -13.58 -35.17
C VAL A 454 -7.47 -13.23 -35.63
#